data_1398ba0d96efccc4e3dc866b5947f238
#
_entry.id   1398ba0d96efccc4e3dc866b5947f238
#
_cell.length_a   1.000
_cell.length_b   1.000
_cell.length_c   1.000
_cell.angle_alpha   90.00
_cell.angle_beta   90.00
_cell.angle_gamma   90.00
#
_symmetry.space_group_name_H-M   'P 1'
#
loop_
_entity.id
_entity.type
_entity.pdbx_description
1 polymer ?
#
loop_
_entity_poly.entity_id
_entity_poly.type
_entity_poly.pdbx_seq_one_letter_code
_entity_poly.pdbx_strand_id
1 'polypeptide(L)'
;MLRIATLTLFALLPVVVQAQTLRSTPQLRQASPALPSAPPVQRPADFVVALVNSEPITNNEVLARLLKAEQLISRNGGAMPPRAELARQVLDGLIDERAQLQLARESGVKVDEPTLDIAVESIARQNGVDVAELRR
;
A
#
# COMPACT_ATOMS: atom_id res chain seq x y z
N MET A 1 55.87 -41.39 55.47
CA MET A 1 57.35 -41.01 55.54
C MET A 1 57.48 -39.62 54.89
N LEU A 2 57.91 -38.76 55.62
CA LEU A 2 58.85 -37.61 55.51
C LEU A 2 58.14 -36.30 55.04
N ARG A 3 57.79 -35.40 55.92
CA ARG A 3 58.69 -34.29 56.50
C ARG A 3 59.17 -33.39 55.35
N ILE A 4 59.09 -32.11 55.33
CA ILE A 4 59.49 -31.02 56.21
C ILE A 4 59.08 -29.77 55.43
N ALA A 5 58.49 -28.80 55.95
CA ALA A 5 58.85 -27.61 56.76
C ALA A 5 59.01 -26.32 55.93
N THR A 6 58.25 -25.39 56.39
CA THR A 6 58.62 -23.97 56.70
C THR A 6 59.22 -23.10 55.58
N LEU A 7 58.65 -21.97 55.30
CA LEU A 7 59.16 -20.70 55.79
C LEU A 7 58.27 -19.52 55.47
N THR A 8 57.86 -18.83 56.51
CA THR A 8 57.27 -17.50 56.52
C THR A 8 58.19 -16.47 55.90
N LEU A 9 57.70 -15.63 55.05
CA LEU A 9 58.31 -14.31 54.87
C LEU A 9 57.22 -13.26 54.66
N PHE A 10 57.09 -12.48 55.70
CA PHE A 10 56.25 -11.29 55.82
C PHE A 10 57.02 -10.16 55.06
N ALA A 11 56.41 -9.70 53.93
CA ALA A 11 56.92 -8.51 53.27
C ALA A 11 55.79 -7.48 53.16
N LEU A 12 55.95 -6.49 53.98
CA LEU A 12 55.20 -5.27 54.06
C LEU A 12 55.41 -4.47 52.75
N LEU A 13 54.38 -4.19 51.98
CA LEU A 13 54.50 -3.27 50.86
C LEU A 13 53.41 -2.17 50.96
N PRO A 14 53.81 -0.94 50.64
CA PRO A 14 53.00 0.24 50.87
C PRO A 14 51.85 0.34 49.90
N VAL A 15 50.68 0.72 50.42
CA VAL A 15 49.49 1.09 49.65
C VAL A 15 49.77 2.37 48.85
N VAL A 16 50.04 2.24 47.58
CA VAL A 16 50.05 3.38 46.68
C VAL A 16 48.60 3.63 46.24
N VAL A 17 48.00 4.63 46.84
CA VAL A 17 46.73 5.17 46.38
C VAL A 17 46.99 5.89 45.08
N GLN A 18 46.68 5.24 43.97
CA GLN A 18 46.63 5.91 42.68
C GLN A 18 45.27 6.57 42.52
N ALA A 19 45.25 7.88 42.66
CA ALA A 19 44.14 8.69 42.24
C ALA A 19 43.98 8.55 40.70
N GLN A 20 43.07 7.72 40.28
CA GLN A 20 42.66 7.68 38.87
C GLN A 20 41.84 8.93 38.58
N THR A 21 42.48 9.93 38.03
CA THR A 21 41.81 11.03 37.38
C THR A 21 40.96 10.47 36.25
N LEU A 22 39.63 10.51 36.43
CA LEU A 22 38.65 10.27 35.38
C LEU A 22 38.91 11.28 34.25
N ARG A 23 39.74 10.92 33.29
CA ARG A 23 39.75 11.57 32.00
C ARG A 23 38.49 11.14 31.29
N SER A 24 37.45 11.99 31.35
CA SER A 24 36.33 11.94 30.47
C SER A 24 36.84 12.17 29.04
N THR A 25 37.18 11.10 28.35
CA THR A 25 37.33 11.17 26.91
C THR A 25 35.96 11.52 26.32
N PRO A 26 35.84 12.61 25.54
CA PRO A 26 34.62 12.83 24.78
C PRO A 26 34.51 11.67 23.81
N GLN A 27 33.60 10.78 24.10
CA GLN A 27 33.21 9.71 23.19
C GLN A 27 32.60 10.40 21.96
N LEU A 28 33.43 10.57 20.94
CA LEU A 28 32.95 10.94 19.61
C LEU A 28 31.88 9.92 19.24
N ARG A 29 30.64 10.35 19.39
CA ARG A 29 29.46 9.65 18.92
C ARG A 29 29.72 9.40 17.45
N GLN A 30 30.21 8.20 17.11
CA GLN A 30 30.30 7.77 15.74
C GLN A 30 28.86 7.82 15.22
N ALA A 31 28.55 8.87 14.47
CA ALA A 31 27.35 8.93 13.70
C ALA A 31 27.40 7.70 12.78
N SER A 32 26.57 6.72 13.06
CA SER A 32 26.32 5.64 12.12
C SER A 32 26.02 6.30 10.78
N PRO A 33 26.64 5.88 9.67
CA PRO A 33 26.29 6.39 8.37
C PRO A 33 24.78 6.17 8.21
N ALA A 34 24.02 7.24 8.20
CA ALA A 34 22.61 7.17 7.85
C ALA A 34 22.57 6.55 6.45
N LEU A 35 22.02 5.35 6.35
CA LEU A 35 21.70 4.76 5.06
C LEU A 35 20.95 5.85 4.27
N PRO A 36 21.35 6.14 3.03
CA PRO A 36 20.64 7.12 2.23
C PRO A 36 19.17 6.72 2.22
N SER A 37 18.33 7.57 2.79
CA SER A 37 16.88 7.41 2.73
C SER A 37 16.53 7.28 1.26
N ALA A 38 15.94 6.15 0.87
CA ALA A 38 15.47 5.98 -0.49
C ALA A 38 14.63 7.22 -0.85
N PRO A 39 14.83 7.81 -2.04
CA PRO A 39 14.05 8.96 -2.44
C PRO A 39 12.57 8.61 -2.28
N PRO A 40 11.73 9.54 -1.80
CA PRO A 40 10.32 9.30 -1.68
C PRO A 40 9.81 8.83 -3.04
N VAL A 41 9.18 7.66 -3.08
CA VAL A 41 8.54 7.16 -4.29
C VAL A 41 7.50 8.21 -4.66
N GLN A 42 7.84 9.06 -5.63
CA GLN A 42 6.91 10.02 -6.18
C GLN A 42 5.85 9.21 -6.90
N ARG A 43 4.70 9.01 -6.24
CA ARG A 43 3.53 8.51 -6.94
C ARG A 43 3.17 9.57 -7.96
N PRO A 44 3.08 9.24 -9.25
CA PRO A 44 2.66 10.21 -10.24
C PRO A 44 1.36 10.84 -9.75
N ALA A 45 1.32 12.16 -9.74
CA ALA A 45 0.12 12.90 -9.38
C ALA A 45 -1.01 12.43 -10.31
N ASP A 46 -2.19 12.20 -9.75
CA ASP A 46 -3.35 11.87 -10.55
C ASP A 46 -3.71 13.07 -11.43
N PHE A 47 -3.94 12.85 -12.70
CA PHE A 47 -4.29 13.90 -13.65
C PHE A 47 -5.61 13.58 -14.37
N VAL A 48 -6.30 14.62 -14.79
CA VAL A 48 -7.55 14.50 -15.53
C VAL A 48 -7.27 14.10 -16.97
N VAL A 49 -7.84 12.99 -17.43
CA VAL A 49 -7.71 12.48 -18.81
C VAL A 49 -8.89 12.85 -19.69
N ALA A 50 -10.07 13.03 -19.10
CA ALA A 50 -11.27 13.48 -19.78
C ALA A 50 -12.16 14.30 -18.82
N LEU A 51 -13.02 15.12 -19.39
CA LEU A 51 -14.03 15.89 -18.68
C LEU A 51 -15.39 15.63 -19.33
N VAL A 52 -16.34 15.10 -18.57
CA VAL A 52 -17.72 14.89 -19.03
C VAL A 52 -18.61 15.93 -18.37
N ASN A 53 -18.97 16.97 -19.14
CA ASN A 53 -19.57 18.19 -18.63
C ASN A 53 -18.65 18.82 -17.54
N SER A 54 -18.99 18.68 -16.26
CA SER A 54 -18.21 19.21 -15.15
C SER A 54 -17.53 18.12 -14.30
N GLU A 55 -17.69 16.84 -14.62
CA GLU A 55 -17.14 15.72 -13.86
C GLU A 55 -15.85 15.20 -14.49
N PRO A 56 -14.72 15.24 -13.78
CA PRO A 56 -13.46 14.73 -14.31
C PRO A 56 -13.41 13.20 -14.26
N ILE A 57 -12.74 12.63 -15.26
CA ILE A 57 -12.26 11.25 -15.26
C ILE A 57 -10.75 11.31 -15.10
N THR A 58 -10.22 10.64 -14.10
CA THR A 58 -8.80 10.71 -13.77
C THR A 58 -8.02 9.51 -14.33
N ASN A 59 -6.70 9.67 -14.46
CA ASN A 59 -5.83 8.59 -14.90
C ASN A 59 -5.90 7.38 -13.97
N ASN A 60 -5.98 7.59 -12.65
CA ASN A 60 -6.09 6.49 -11.70
C ASN A 60 -7.39 5.71 -11.86
N GLU A 61 -8.49 6.38 -12.19
CA GLU A 61 -9.78 5.75 -12.49
C GLU A 61 -9.68 4.86 -13.74
N VAL A 62 -9.07 5.37 -14.80
CA VAL A 62 -8.81 4.59 -16.03
C VAL A 62 -7.94 3.38 -15.75
N LEU A 63 -6.83 3.56 -15.02
CA LEU A 63 -5.93 2.46 -14.68
C LEU A 63 -6.61 1.38 -13.83
N ALA A 64 -7.42 1.76 -12.85
CA ALA A 64 -8.16 0.82 -12.02
C ALA A 64 -9.17 -0.01 -12.86
N ARG A 65 -9.87 0.64 -13.77
CA ARG A 65 -10.84 -0.03 -14.66
C ARG A 65 -10.10 -0.92 -15.67
N LEU A 66 -8.95 -0.48 -16.19
CA LEU A 66 -8.12 -1.24 -17.12
C LEU A 66 -7.63 -2.55 -16.48
N LEU A 67 -7.13 -2.50 -15.25
CA LEU A 67 -6.72 -3.71 -14.52
C LEU A 67 -7.86 -4.71 -14.35
N LYS A 68 -9.07 -4.25 -14.06
CA LYS A 68 -10.25 -5.12 -13.97
C LYS A 68 -10.58 -5.76 -15.31
N ALA A 69 -10.52 -4.99 -16.40
CA ALA A 69 -10.77 -5.51 -17.75
C ALA A 69 -9.72 -6.55 -18.15
N GLU A 70 -8.44 -6.31 -17.92
CA GLU A 70 -7.35 -7.25 -18.16
C GLU A 70 -7.56 -8.56 -17.38
N GLN A 71 -7.93 -8.48 -16.11
CA GLN A 71 -8.22 -9.65 -15.28
C GLN A 71 -9.42 -10.46 -15.81
N LEU A 72 -10.49 -9.78 -16.21
CA LEU A 72 -11.68 -10.43 -16.73
C LEU A 72 -11.40 -11.17 -18.05
N ILE A 73 -10.68 -10.53 -18.99
CA ILE A 73 -10.28 -11.13 -20.27
C ILE A 73 -9.41 -12.37 -19.99
N SER A 74 -8.43 -12.26 -19.08
CA SER A 74 -7.56 -13.39 -18.71
C SER A 74 -8.33 -14.56 -18.11
N ARG A 75 -9.31 -14.30 -17.23
CA ARG A 75 -10.14 -15.34 -16.63
C ARG A 75 -11.00 -16.06 -17.65
N ASN A 76 -11.50 -15.33 -18.65
CA ASN A 76 -12.38 -15.88 -19.68
C ASN A 76 -11.61 -16.54 -20.83
N GLY A 77 -10.27 -16.57 -20.78
CA GLY A 77 -9.43 -17.17 -21.82
C GLY A 77 -9.47 -16.38 -23.14
N GLY A 78 -9.93 -15.13 -23.13
CA GLY A 78 -9.97 -14.26 -24.29
C GLY A 78 -8.59 -13.79 -24.74
N ALA A 79 -8.45 -13.49 -26.05
CA ALA A 79 -7.24 -12.85 -26.55
C ALA A 79 -7.11 -11.43 -25.98
N MET A 80 -5.95 -11.11 -25.40
CA MET A 80 -5.68 -9.80 -24.84
C MET A 80 -5.44 -8.80 -25.98
N PRO A 81 -6.23 -7.74 -26.13
CA PRO A 81 -5.96 -6.69 -27.11
C PRO A 81 -4.72 -5.86 -26.69
N PRO A 82 -4.15 -5.08 -27.63
CA PRO A 82 -3.09 -4.14 -27.29
C PRO A 82 -3.53 -3.21 -26.14
N ARG A 83 -2.68 -3.05 -25.14
CA ARG A 83 -3.04 -2.30 -23.92
C ARG A 83 -3.53 -0.88 -24.19
N ALA A 84 -2.94 -0.20 -25.19
CA ALA A 84 -3.37 1.14 -25.58
C ALA A 84 -4.79 1.17 -26.16
N GLU A 85 -5.18 0.13 -26.87
CA GLU A 85 -6.53 0.00 -27.41
C GLU A 85 -7.52 -0.31 -26.31
N LEU A 86 -7.19 -1.25 -25.43
CA LEU A 86 -8.03 -1.56 -24.27
C LEU A 86 -8.23 -0.33 -23.37
N ALA A 87 -7.18 0.47 -23.18
CA ALA A 87 -7.25 1.70 -22.39
C ALA A 87 -8.21 2.73 -23.03
N ARG A 88 -8.23 2.85 -24.35
CA ARG A 88 -9.20 3.71 -25.07
C ARG A 88 -10.62 3.22 -24.87
N GLN A 89 -10.86 1.93 -25.07
CA GLN A 89 -12.19 1.33 -24.88
C GLN A 89 -12.68 1.51 -23.43
N VAL A 90 -11.78 1.37 -22.45
CA VAL A 90 -12.09 1.62 -21.04
C VAL A 90 -12.44 3.10 -20.80
N LEU A 91 -11.70 4.03 -21.40
CA LEU A 91 -11.98 5.46 -21.27
C LEU A 91 -13.31 5.83 -21.90
N ASP A 92 -13.59 5.33 -23.12
CA ASP A 92 -14.87 5.55 -23.80
C ASP A 92 -16.03 5.02 -22.95
N GLY A 93 -15.90 3.81 -22.39
CA GLY A 93 -16.90 3.25 -21.47
C GLY A 93 -17.13 4.08 -20.22
N LEU A 94 -16.06 4.66 -19.63
CA LEU A 94 -16.16 5.55 -18.47
C LEU A 94 -16.86 6.88 -18.83
N ILE A 95 -16.63 7.42 -20.03
CA ILE A 95 -17.31 8.62 -20.53
C ILE A 95 -18.79 8.35 -20.67
N ASP A 96 -19.17 7.25 -21.33
CA ASP A 96 -20.55 6.86 -21.52
C ASP A 96 -21.27 6.61 -20.19
N GLU A 97 -20.64 5.87 -19.26
CA GLU A 97 -21.16 5.61 -17.92
C GLU A 97 -21.41 6.94 -17.17
N ARG A 98 -20.46 7.88 -17.23
CA ARG A 98 -20.58 9.18 -16.58
C ARG A 98 -21.72 10.02 -17.16
N ALA A 99 -21.83 10.08 -18.49
CA ALA A 99 -22.90 10.80 -19.18
C ALA A 99 -24.29 10.22 -18.84
N GLN A 100 -24.42 8.89 -18.82
CA GLN A 100 -25.67 8.24 -18.46
C GLN A 100 -26.08 8.50 -17.02
N LEU A 101 -25.12 8.45 -16.07
CA LEU A 101 -25.39 8.75 -14.67
C LEU A 101 -25.82 10.21 -14.47
N GLN A 102 -25.23 11.16 -15.20
CA GLN A 102 -25.65 12.55 -15.16
C GLN A 102 -27.05 12.73 -15.69
N LEU A 103 -27.35 12.14 -16.85
CA LEU A 103 -28.67 12.20 -17.42
C LEU A 103 -29.76 11.59 -16.50
N ALA A 104 -29.43 10.45 -15.85
CA ALA A 104 -30.33 9.83 -14.88
C ALA A 104 -30.62 10.77 -13.68
N ARG A 105 -29.60 11.42 -13.15
CA ARG A 105 -29.74 12.40 -12.05
C ARG A 105 -30.56 13.61 -12.46
N GLU A 106 -30.32 14.17 -13.66
CA GLU A 106 -31.07 15.31 -14.22
C GLU A 106 -32.54 14.92 -14.51
N SER A 107 -32.78 13.69 -14.92
CA SER A 107 -34.15 13.16 -15.15
C SER A 107 -34.89 12.82 -13.84
N GLY A 108 -34.25 13.09 -12.66
CA GLY A 108 -34.87 12.85 -11.37
C GLY A 108 -34.96 11.36 -10.97
N VAL A 109 -34.20 10.49 -11.64
CA VAL A 109 -34.11 9.07 -11.25
C VAL A 109 -33.40 9.00 -9.89
N LYS A 110 -34.15 8.52 -8.90
CA LYS A 110 -33.62 8.26 -7.54
C LYS A 110 -33.77 6.78 -7.25
N VAL A 111 -32.67 6.18 -6.82
CA VAL A 111 -32.66 4.80 -6.35
C VAL A 111 -32.43 4.84 -4.86
N ASP A 112 -33.37 4.36 -4.08
CA ASP A 112 -33.24 4.20 -2.65
C ASP A 112 -32.61 2.82 -2.29
N GLU A 113 -32.06 2.69 -1.09
CA GLU A 113 -31.42 1.44 -0.63
C GLU A 113 -32.35 0.22 -0.74
N PRO A 114 -33.63 0.29 -0.34
CA PRO A 114 -34.54 -0.85 -0.51
C PRO A 114 -34.72 -1.31 -1.96
N THR A 115 -34.84 -0.36 -2.88
CA THR A 115 -34.93 -0.65 -4.32
C THR A 115 -33.63 -1.29 -4.84
N LEU A 116 -32.49 -0.81 -4.39
CA LEU A 116 -31.18 -1.38 -4.73
C LEU A 116 -31.05 -2.81 -4.22
N ASP A 117 -31.42 -3.06 -2.96
CA ASP A 117 -31.34 -4.41 -2.37
C ASP A 117 -32.21 -5.40 -3.12
N ILE A 118 -33.45 -5.02 -3.48
CA ILE A 118 -34.36 -5.86 -4.30
C ILE A 118 -33.72 -6.17 -5.67
N ALA A 119 -33.08 -5.20 -6.31
CA ALA A 119 -32.42 -5.40 -7.59
C ALA A 119 -31.24 -6.36 -7.46
N VAL A 120 -30.41 -6.19 -6.44
CA VAL A 120 -29.24 -7.06 -6.13
C VAL A 120 -29.71 -8.49 -5.85
N GLU A 121 -30.76 -8.68 -5.04
CA GLU A 121 -31.34 -10.00 -4.78
C GLU A 121 -31.87 -10.65 -6.04
N SER A 122 -32.52 -9.86 -6.92
CA SER A 122 -33.02 -10.36 -8.19
C SER A 122 -31.90 -10.87 -9.09
N ILE A 123 -30.80 -10.11 -9.19
CA ILE A 123 -29.61 -10.49 -9.97
C ILE A 123 -28.97 -11.74 -9.37
N ALA A 124 -28.81 -11.81 -8.06
CA ALA A 124 -28.24 -12.97 -7.36
C ALA A 124 -29.05 -14.23 -7.65
N ARG A 125 -30.39 -14.15 -7.55
CA ARG A 125 -31.30 -15.26 -7.88
C ARG A 125 -31.19 -15.69 -9.34
N GLN A 126 -31.13 -14.75 -10.28
CA GLN A 126 -30.98 -15.03 -11.71
C GLN A 126 -29.67 -15.76 -12.03
N ASN A 127 -28.61 -15.43 -11.31
CA ASN A 127 -27.30 -16.06 -11.50
C ASN A 127 -27.09 -17.31 -10.62
N GLY A 128 -28.05 -17.67 -9.76
CA GLY A 128 -27.94 -18.84 -8.89
C GLY A 128 -26.86 -18.69 -7.81
N VAL A 129 -26.53 -17.46 -7.42
CA VAL A 129 -25.52 -17.14 -6.40
C VAL A 129 -26.14 -16.42 -5.20
N ASP A 130 -25.47 -16.46 -4.06
CA ASP A 130 -25.84 -15.68 -2.90
C ASP A 130 -25.49 -14.18 -3.10
N VAL A 131 -26.28 -13.30 -2.48
CA VAL A 131 -26.04 -11.85 -2.48
C VAL A 131 -24.64 -11.52 -1.96
N ALA A 132 -24.16 -12.21 -0.93
CA ALA A 132 -22.80 -12.03 -0.40
C ALA A 132 -21.70 -12.41 -1.41
N GLU A 133 -21.96 -13.38 -2.27
CA GLU A 133 -21.07 -13.79 -3.36
C GLU A 133 -21.09 -12.79 -4.51
N LEU A 134 -22.26 -12.27 -4.86
CA LEU A 134 -22.40 -11.25 -5.90
C LEU A 134 -21.67 -9.94 -5.56
N ARG A 135 -21.54 -9.60 -4.26
CA ARG A 135 -20.89 -8.38 -3.79
C ARG A 135 -19.36 -8.50 -3.62
N ARG A 136 -18.75 -9.67 -3.83
CA ARG A 136 -17.30 -9.89 -3.78
C ARG A 136 -16.61 -9.56 -5.10
#